data_467a7aaab604a009462d9db05aab5f4b
#
_entry.id   467a7aaab604a009462d9db05aab5f4b
#
_cell.length_a   1.000
_cell.length_b   1.000
_cell.length_c   1.000
_cell.angle_alpha   90.00
_cell.angle_beta   90.00
_cell.angle_gamma   90.00
#
_symmetry.space_group_name_H-M   'P 1'
#
loop_
_entity.id
_entity.type
_entity.pdbx_description
1 polymer ?
#
loop_
_entity_poly.entity_id
_entity_poly.type
_entity_poly.pdbx_seq_one_letter_code
_entity_poly.pdbx_strand_id
1 'polypeptide(L)'
;MGHYRCPNRAGSSDMVMTNTPPSGAMRGFGNENMSFCMEQLMDEAAEALGIDPIDIRLTNAKQVGDTAAMGLRLESTYMADCLKIGAAKFGWKERQGADRSQTGKVRRGYGLATMSHCTGAAPLYLEHSNAMVKFNEDGSVDLIVHPAPVGQHIWGALSQICAEELGIRAEDVHIIGDNTDVTLFEYGSDASRSTYAVGGATLRAARQAKAQLLSWAAEMLDVPVTDLFVKDRIVYFKNDPDKHIPISEVCFEAIYRFDGRATNFFGKQSFEPEWNSPTYGAYFAEVAVNTETGRVTVDRLVTVIDCGTPINPMAVEGQLEGAIQQEIGLALTENYLIKKETGVVETTNFDSYKVPTALDMPKIDIHIVDKPDPKGPFGAKGVGESGTVGVAPAIANAIYNAVGVRMRALPIPPERVLAALAEKNACKPDSEN
;
A
#
# COMPACT_ATOMS: atom_id res chain seq x y z
N MET A 1 -5.56 8.51 -12.98
CA MET A 1 -6.75 8.03 -13.73
C MET A 1 -7.04 6.53 -13.51
N GLY A 2 -6.52 5.93 -12.45
CA GLY A 2 -6.68 4.50 -12.17
C GLY A 2 -7.94 4.10 -11.41
N HIS A 3 -8.55 5.02 -10.69
CA HIS A 3 -9.60 4.74 -9.69
C HIS A 3 -10.95 4.37 -10.32
N TYR A 4 -11.34 5.02 -11.41
CA TYR A 4 -12.69 4.95 -11.96
C TYR A 4 -12.74 4.36 -13.35
N ARG A 5 -13.92 3.87 -13.72
CA ARG A 5 -14.22 3.37 -15.06
C ARG A 5 -14.26 4.55 -16.02
N CYS A 6 -13.36 4.55 -16.98
CA CYS A 6 -13.32 5.51 -18.07
C CYS A 6 -12.71 4.81 -19.28
N PRO A 7 -13.49 4.42 -20.28
CA PRO A 7 -13.01 3.66 -21.44
C PRO A 7 -12.10 4.50 -22.35
N ASN A 8 -12.34 5.80 -22.43
CA ASN A 8 -11.59 6.70 -23.30
C ASN A 8 -10.77 7.68 -22.44
N ARG A 9 -9.45 7.56 -22.53
CA ARG A 9 -8.53 8.38 -21.74
C ARG A 9 -7.43 8.89 -22.64
N ALA A 10 -7.14 10.18 -22.53
CA ALA A 10 -5.98 10.80 -23.15
C ALA A 10 -5.35 11.76 -22.14
N GLY A 11 -4.03 11.85 -22.16
CA GLY A 11 -3.28 12.75 -21.30
C GLY A 11 -1.91 13.03 -21.92
N SER A 12 -1.42 14.23 -21.69
CA SER A 12 -0.06 14.64 -22.02
C SER A 12 0.54 15.36 -20.83
N SER A 13 1.84 15.23 -20.64
CA SER A 13 2.59 15.97 -19.64
C SER A 13 3.93 16.38 -20.23
N ASP A 14 4.33 17.63 -19.97
CA ASP A 14 5.63 18.15 -20.36
C ASP A 14 6.50 18.29 -19.12
N MET A 15 7.60 17.57 -19.09
CA MET A 15 8.60 17.70 -18.04
C MET A 15 9.63 18.73 -18.46
N VAL A 16 9.74 19.80 -17.64
CA VAL A 16 10.65 20.91 -17.94
C VAL A 16 11.75 21.01 -16.90
N MET A 17 12.94 21.42 -17.35
CA MET A 17 14.04 21.79 -16.47
C MET A 17 13.77 23.17 -15.89
N THR A 18 14.00 23.36 -14.59
CA THR A 18 13.85 24.62 -13.91
C THR A 18 15.13 24.97 -13.13
N ASN A 19 15.22 26.21 -12.61
CA ASN A 19 16.34 26.64 -11.77
C ASN A 19 16.17 26.24 -10.29
N THR A 20 15.14 25.48 -9.97
CA THR A 20 14.93 24.90 -8.63
C THR A 20 15.71 23.58 -8.53
N PRO A 21 15.99 23.09 -7.30
CA PRO A 21 16.51 21.73 -7.13
C PRO A 21 15.66 20.70 -7.87
N PRO A 22 16.27 19.68 -8.50
CA PRO A 22 15.52 18.66 -9.22
C PRO A 22 14.58 17.93 -8.26
N SER A 23 13.35 17.73 -8.70
CA SER A 23 12.41 16.86 -8.00
C SER A 23 12.75 15.39 -8.27
N GLY A 24 12.37 14.51 -7.34
CA GLY A 24 12.59 13.08 -7.44
C GLY A 24 11.33 12.29 -7.06
N ALA A 25 11.48 10.97 -7.05
CA ALA A 25 10.41 10.09 -6.62
C ALA A 25 10.12 10.27 -5.12
N MET A 26 8.86 10.40 -4.79
CA MET A 26 8.33 10.41 -3.44
C MET A 26 7.34 9.24 -3.30
N ARG A 27 7.13 8.72 -2.11
CA ARG A 27 6.18 7.63 -1.82
C ARG A 27 4.80 7.96 -2.39
N GLY A 28 4.27 7.08 -3.27
CA GLY A 28 3.05 7.31 -4.05
C GLY A 28 3.30 7.66 -5.51
N PHE A 29 4.51 8.10 -5.86
CA PHE A 29 5.04 8.32 -7.22
C PHE A 29 4.14 9.20 -8.12
N GLY A 30 3.56 10.29 -7.53
CA GLY A 30 2.68 11.25 -8.20
C GLY A 30 1.20 10.84 -8.27
N ASN A 31 0.82 9.66 -7.77
CA ASN A 31 -0.60 9.29 -7.66
C ASN A 31 -1.35 10.20 -6.67
N GLU A 32 -0.70 10.67 -5.63
CA GLU A 32 -1.25 11.64 -4.67
C GLU A 32 -1.65 12.94 -5.35
N ASN A 33 -0.82 13.47 -6.27
CA ASN A 33 -1.13 14.68 -7.03
C ASN A 33 -2.36 14.50 -7.91
N MET A 34 -2.43 13.37 -8.62
CA MET A 34 -3.56 13.06 -9.50
C MET A 34 -4.83 12.77 -8.69
N SER A 35 -4.70 12.08 -7.57
CA SER A 35 -5.83 11.79 -6.67
C SER A 35 -6.37 13.07 -6.05
N PHE A 36 -5.50 14.00 -5.63
CA PHE A 36 -5.89 15.28 -5.09
C PHE A 36 -6.81 16.07 -6.04
N CYS A 37 -6.48 16.08 -7.33
CA CYS A 37 -7.33 16.73 -8.34
C CYS A 37 -8.61 15.93 -8.61
N MET A 38 -8.48 14.62 -8.86
CA MET A 38 -9.59 13.78 -9.29
C MET A 38 -10.68 13.67 -8.22
N GLU A 39 -10.30 13.48 -6.96
CA GLU A 39 -11.24 13.25 -5.88
C GLU A 39 -12.04 14.52 -5.50
N GLN A 40 -11.46 15.71 -5.71
CA GLN A 40 -12.20 16.95 -5.60
C GLN A 40 -13.18 17.13 -6.76
N LEU A 41 -12.80 16.77 -8.00
CA LEU A 41 -13.71 16.79 -9.16
C LEU A 41 -14.87 15.81 -8.99
N MET A 42 -14.65 14.65 -8.37
CA MET A 42 -15.73 13.70 -8.06
C MET A 42 -16.73 14.29 -7.06
N ASP A 43 -16.25 15.02 -6.05
CA ASP A 43 -17.13 15.71 -5.11
C ASP A 43 -17.90 16.85 -5.76
N GLU A 44 -17.27 17.64 -6.64
CA GLU A 44 -17.93 18.69 -7.40
C GLU A 44 -19.00 18.14 -8.34
N ALA A 45 -18.70 17.02 -9.00
CA ALA A 45 -19.67 16.35 -9.86
C ALA A 45 -20.85 15.79 -9.03
N ALA A 46 -20.60 15.23 -7.86
CA ALA A 46 -21.64 14.78 -6.95
C ALA A 46 -22.56 15.93 -6.53
N GLU A 47 -21.98 17.06 -6.14
CA GLU A 47 -22.71 18.27 -5.75
C GLU A 47 -23.55 18.83 -6.92
N ALA A 48 -22.96 18.96 -8.11
CA ALA A 48 -23.65 19.45 -9.31
C ALA A 48 -24.81 18.54 -9.74
N LEU A 49 -24.71 17.24 -9.50
CA LEU A 49 -25.76 16.26 -9.82
C LEU A 49 -26.75 16.06 -8.67
N GLY A 50 -26.50 16.61 -7.48
CA GLY A 50 -27.34 16.43 -6.30
C GLY A 50 -27.34 14.99 -5.76
N ILE A 51 -26.23 14.24 -5.92
CA ILE A 51 -26.08 12.85 -5.46
C ILE A 51 -25.02 12.75 -4.37
N ASP A 52 -25.09 11.65 -3.61
CA ASP A 52 -24.11 11.36 -2.56
C ASP A 52 -22.71 11.19 -3.15
N PRO A 53 -21.68 11.80 -2.56
CA PRO A 53 -20.27 11.55 -2.93
C PRO A 53 -19.84 10.08 -2.92
N ILE A 54 -20.48 9.24 -2.12
CA ILE A 54 -20.24 7.78 -2.13
C ILE A 54 -20.91 7.15 -3.35
N ASP A 55 -22.14 7.53 -3.67
CA ASP A 55 -22.91 6.91 -4.76
C ASP A 55 -22.27 7.17 -6.12
N ILE A 56 -21.76 8.38 -6.37
CA ILE A 56 -21.03 8.66 -7.61
C ILE A 56 -19.78 7.80 -7.73
N ARG A 57 -19.06 7.59 -6.62
CA ARG A 57 -17.84 6.74 -6.60
C ARG A 57 -18.17 5.27 -6.78
N LEU A 58 -19.23 4.76 -6.15
CA LEU A 58 -19.70 3.39 -6.32
C LEU A 58 -20.15 3.11 -7.76
N THR A 59 -20.87 4.03 -8.37
CA THR A 59 -21.34 3.93 -9.77
C THR A 59 -20.17 3.83 -10.74
N ASN A 60 -19.10 4.54 -10.47
CA ASN A 60 -17.92 4.63 -11.33
C ASN A 60 -16.75 3.72 -10.88
N ALA A 61 -16.90 2.96 -9.79
CA ALA A 61 -15.85 2.09 -9.29
C ALA A 61 -15.43 1.04 -10.33
N LYS A 62 -14.13 0.78 -10.40
CA LYS A 62 -13.56 -0.30 -11.21
C LYS A 62 -14.14 -1.63 -10.79
N GLN A 63 -14.33 -2.50 -11.78
CA GLN A 63 -14.81 -3.86 -11.61
C GLN A 63 -13.81 -4.86 -12.22
N VAL A 64 -13.91 -6.11 -11.81
CA VAL A 64 -13.17 -7.21 -12.44
C VAL A 64 -13.51 -7.26 -13.93
N GLY A 65 -12.50 -7.34 -14.77
CA GLY A 65 -12.62 -7.28 -16.23
C GLY A 65 -12.43 -5.89 -16.84
N ASP A 66 -12.49 -4.80 -16.05
CA ASP A 66 -12.14 -3.46 -16.52
C ASP A 66 -10.63 -3.35 -16.80
N THR A 67 -10.25 -2.33 -17.56
CA THR A 67 -8.84 -2.05 -17.86
C THR A 67 -8.23 -1.16 -16.79
N ALA A 68 -7.11 -1.56 -16.21
CA ALA A 68 -6.29 -0.75 -15.31
C ALA A 68 -5.67 0.45 -16.04
N ALA A 69 -5.03 1.36 -15.29
CA ALA A 69 -4.39 2.54 -15.86
C ALA A 69 -3.34 2.21 -16.92
N MET A 70 -2.59 1.13 -16.74
CA MET A 70 -1.52 0.66 -17.63
C MET A 70 -2.01 -0.24 -18.78
N GLY A 71 -3.31 -0.34 -19.04
CA GLY A 71 -3.85 -1.12 -20.13
C GLY A 71 -4.13 -2.60 -19.81
N LEU A 72 -3.75 -3.08 -18.64
CA LEU A 72 -3.98 -4.46 -18.21
C LEU A 72 -5.41 -4.68 -17.73
N ARG A 73 -5.94 -5.87 -17.94
CA ARG A 73 -7.27 -6.25 -17.47
C ARG A 73 -7.23 -6.57 -15.97
N LEU A 74 -8.16 -6.02 -15.20
CA LEU A 74 -8.25 -6.29 -13.77
C LEU A 74 -8.80 -7.68 -13.48
N GLU A 75 -8.07 -8.46 -12.68
CA GLU A 75 -8.50 -9.76 -12.19
C GLU A 75 -9.05 -9.70 -10.76
N SER A 76 -8.66 -8.67 -9.99
CA SER A 76 -9.22 -8.39 -8.66
C SER A 76 -9.37 -6.89 -8.44
N THR A 77 -10.44 -6.49 -7.75
CA THR A 77 -10.67 -5.14 -7.26
C THR A 77 -11.78 -5.16 -6.20
N TYR A 78 -11.53 -4.54 -5.07
CA TYR A 78 -12.48 -4.43 -3.97
C TYR A 78 -12.73 -2.97 -3.55
N MET A 79 -12.59 -2.02 -4.48
CA MET A 79 -12.83 -0.60 -4.25
C MET A 79 -14.25 -0.32 -3.72
N ALA A 80 -15.26 -1.00 -4.28
CA ALA A 80 -16.63 -0.84 -3.81
C ALA A 80 -16.83 -1.36 -2.37
N ASP A 81 -16.11 -2.44 -2.00
CA ASP A 81 -16.12 -2.94 -0.62
C ASP A 81 -15.42 -1.94 0.32
N CYS A 82 -14.27 -1.37 -0.09
CA CYS A 82 -13.58 -0.34 0.68
C CYS A 82 -14.49 0.86 0.96
N LEU A 83 -15.21 1.36 -0.04
CA LEU A 83 -16.16 2.45 0.12
C LEU A 83 -17.29 2.11 1.09
N LYS A 84 -17.93 0.95 0.95
CA LYS A 84 -19.07 0.52 1.79
C LYS A 84 -18.64 0.29 3.24
N ILE A 85 -17.53 -0.41 3.45
CA ILE A 85 -16.99 -0.68 4.78
C ILE A 85 -16.58 0.64 5.44
N GLY A 86 -15.85 1.49 4.72
CA GLY A 86 -15.40 2.79 5.23
C GLY A 86 -16.56 3.70 5.59
N ALA A 87 -17.58 3.79 4.74
CA ALA A 87 -18.79 4.56 5.02
C ALA A 87 -19.48 4.11 6.32
N ALA A 88 -19.63 2.81 6.51
CA ALA A 88 -20.24 2.25 7.72
C ALA A 88 -19.38 2.51 8.97
N LYS A 89 -18.06 2.29 8.88
CA LYS A 89 -17.11 2.49 9.99
C LYS A 89 -16.94 3.96 10.37
N PHE A 90 -16.99 4.84 9.39
CA PHE A 90 -16.93 6.29 9.62
C PHE A 90 -18.25 6.85 10.14
N GLY A 91 -19.38 6.21 9.86
CA GLY A 91 -20.73 6.72 10.12
C GLY A 91 -21.09 7.83 9.14
N TRP A 92 -20.90 7.59 7.85
CA TRP A 92 -21.05 8.60 6.80
C TRP A 92 -22.48 9.18 6.73
N LYS A 93 -23.50 8.32 6.80
CA LYS A 93 -24.90 8.74 6.70
C LYS A 93 -25.32 9.70 7.82
N GLU A 94 -24.86 9.44 9.04
CA GLU A 94 -25.13 10.26 10.21
C GLU A 94 -24.46 11.64 10.11
N ARG A 95 -23.36 11.73 9.35
CA ARG A 95 -22.55 12.94 9.16
C ARG A 95 -22.93 13.76 7.95
N GLN A 96 -23.61 13.19 6.97
CA GLN A 96 -24.08 13.92 5.77
C GLN A 96 -24.98 15.09 6.06
N GLY A 97 -25.76 15.03 7.14
CA GLY A 97 -26.59 16.11 7.61
C GLY A 97 -25.85 17.20 8.38
N ALA A 98 -24.51 17.11 8.51
CA ALA A 98 -23.73 18.15 9.17
C ALA A 98 -23.90 19.47 8.45
N ASP A 99 -24.52 20.37 9.15
CA ASP A 99 -25.03 21.65 8.62
C ASP A 99 -23.88 22.53 8.14
N ARG A 100 -23.82 22.81 6.83
CA ARG A 100 -22.91 23.80 6.23
C ARG A 100 -23.23 25.22 6.72
N SER A 101 -24.34 25.42 7.44
CA SER A 101 -24.75 26.69 8.07
C SER A 101 -24.07 26.95 9.41
N GLN A 102 -23.07 26.10 9.81
CA GLN A 102 -22.33 26.32 11.04
C GLN A 102 -21.80 27.76 11.11
N THR A 103 -22.18 28.47 12.17
CA THR A 103 -21.81 29.88 12.40
C THR A 103 -20.68 30.07 13.41
N GLY A 104 -20.25 28.99 14.07
CA GLY A 104 -19.18 29.00 15.06
C GLY A 104 -17.79 29.31 14.46
N LYS A 105 -16.86 29.74 15.35
CA LYS A 105 -15.46 29.98 15.01
C LYS A 105 -14.75 28.70 14.53
N VAL A 106 -15.09 27.55 15.10
CA VAL A 106 -14.60 26.23 14.70
C VAL A 106 -15.74 25.49 14.00
N ARG A 107 -15.50 25.08 12.76
CA ARG A 107 -16.45 24.34 11.94
C ARG A 107 -15.93 22.95 11.61
N ARG A 108 -16.77 21.96 11.79
CA ARG A 108 -16.44 20.57 11.49
C ARG A 108 -16.88 20.22 10.07
N GLY A 109 -16.07 19.40 9.40
CA GLY A 109 -16.41 18.89 8.08
C GLY A 109 -15.96 17.47 7.89
N TYR A 110 -16.58 16.81 6.94
CA TYR A 110 -16.39 15.41 6.62
C TYR A 110 -16.11 15.27 5.13
N GLY A 111 -15.09 14.48 4.80
CA GLY A 111 -14.68 14.29 3.41
C GLY A 111 -14.27 12.84 3.18
N LEU A 112 -14.35 12.43 1.94
CA LEU A 112 -13.88 11.13 1.52
C LEU A 112 -13.08 11.24 0.23
N ALA A 113 -12.23 10.26 0.02
CA ALA A 113 -11.52 10.04 -1.23
C ALA A 113 -11.30 8.54 -1.44
N THR A 114 -11.13 8.14 -2.68
CA THR A 114 -10.67 6.81 -3.03
C THR A 114 -9.26 6.86 -3.58
N MET A 115 -8.63 5.71 -3.65
CA MET A 115 -7.33 5.61 -4.25
C MET A 115 -7.15 4.30 -5.05
N SER A 116 -6.19 4.33 -5.96
CA SER A 116 -5.61 3.15 -6.59
C SER A 116 -4.12 3.37 -6.73
N HIS A 117 -3.34 2.36 -6.34
CA HIS A 117 -1.90 2.35 -6.55
C HIS A 117 -1.46 1.03 -7.16
N CYS A 118 -0.39 1.06 -7.95
CA CYS A 118 0.14 -0.14 -8.58
C CYS A 118 0.82 -1.06 -7.56
N THR A 119 0.92 -2.33 -7.92
CA THR A 119 1.75 -3.32 -7.24
C THR A 119 2.80 -3.77 -8.24
N GLY A 120 3.92 -3.04 -8.29
CA GLY A 120 4.91 -3.14 -9.35
C GLY A 120 4.61 -2.23 -10.55
N ALA A 121 5.57 -2.08 -11.44
CA ALA A 121 5.52 -1.19 -12.59
C ALA A 121 5.29 -1.91 -13.94
N ALA A 122 5.05 -3.22 -13.93
CA ALA A 122 4.72 -3.95 -15.15
C ALA A 122 3.47 -3.34 -15.83
N PRO A 123 3.43 -3.18 -17.15
CA PRO A 123 4.43 -3.57 -18.15
C PRO A 123 5.43 -2.46 -18.52
N LEU A 124 5.53 -1.39 -17.72
CA LEU A 124 6.38 -0.23 -18.05
C LEU A 124 7.88 -0.51 -17.89
N TYR A 125 8.24 -1.39 -16.94
CA TYR A 125 9.61 -1.76 -16.63
C TYR A 125 9.74 -3.28 -16.50
N LEU A 126 11.00 -3.75 -16.55
CA LEU A 126 11.34 -5.12 -16.19
C LEU A 126 11.09 -5.33 -14.69
N GLU A 127 10.22 -6.25 -14.36
CA GLU A 127 9.73 -6.45 -13.00
C GLU A 127 10.13 -7.79 -12.40
N HIS A 128 11.19 -8.44 -12.90
CA HIS A 128 11.57 -9.72 -12.35
C HIS A 128 12.30 -9.58 -11.01
N SER A 129 12.05 -10.54 -10.15
CA SER A 129 12.72 -10.74 -8.87
C SER A 129 13.27 -12.15 -8.79
N ASN A 130 14.26 -12.34 -7.96
CA ASN A 130 14.95 -13.61 -7.80
C ASN A 130 15.01 -14.01 -6.33
N ALA A 131 14.94 -15.32 -6.07
CA ALA A 131 15.11 -15.88 -4.75
C ALA A 131 15.83 -17.23 -4.81
N MET A 132 16.62 -17.53 -3.77
CA MET A 132 17.19 -18.85 -3.52
C MET A 132 16.81 -19.28 -2.10
N VAL A 133 16.45 -20.54 -1.95
CA VAL A 133 16.09 -21.18 -0.68
C VAL A 133 16.96 -22.41 -0.51
N LYS A 134 17.66 -22.51 0.62
CA LYS A 134 18.53 -23.64 0.94
C LYS A 134 18.19 -24.17 2.33
N PHE A 135 17.95 -25.48 2.43
CA PHE A 135 17.85 -26.14 3.73
C PHE A 135 19.23 -26.38 4.33
N ASN A 136 19.33 -26.14 5.62
CA ASN A 136 20.51 -26.53 6.45
C ASN A 136 20.29 -27.89 7.07
N GLU A 137 21.36 -28.48 7.64
CA GLU A 137 21.32 -29.83 8.21
C GLU A 137 20.36 -30.01 9.39
N ASP A 138 20.10 -28.93 10.13
CA ASP A 138 19.16 -28.89 11.26
C ASP A 138 17.70 -28.61 10.84
N GLY A 139 17.45 -28.49 9.54
CA GLY A 139 16.15 -28.16 8.97
C GLY A 139 15.79 -26.68 8.99
N SER A 140 16.69 -25.80 9.44
CA SER A 140 16.58 -24.36 9.21
C SER A 140 16.81 -24.01 7.74
N VAL A 141 16.47 -22.78 7.34
CA VAL A 141 16.52 -22.36 5.94
C VAL A 141 17.24 -21.04 5.77
N ASP A 142 18.14 -20.98 4.82
CA ASP A 142 18.69 -19.73 4.31
C ASP A 142 17.85 -19.26 3.13
N LEU A 143 17.23 -18.08 3.27
CA LEU A 143 16.55 -17.38 2.20
C LEU A 143 17.44 -16.25 1.67
N ILE A 144 17.94 -16.42 0.45
CA ILE A 144 18.88 -15.51 -0.21
C ILE A 144 18.09 -14.67 -1.20
N VAL A 145 17.89 -13.39 -0.86
CA VAL A 145 17.09 -12.40 -1.61
C VAL A 145 17.69 -11.00 -1.42
N HIS A 146 17.36 -10.05 -2.27
CA HIS A 146 17.87 -8.67 -2.15
C HIS A 146 16.79 -7.61 -2.29
N PRO A 147 15.66 -7.66 -1.55
CA PRO A 147 14.78 -6.52 -1.48
C PRO A 147 15.45 -5.41 -0.65
N ALA A 148 15.47 -4.17 -1.14
CA ALA A 148 16.00 -3.06 -0.35
C ALA A 148 15.13 -2.83 0.91
N PRO A 149 15.65 -3.04 2.13
CA PRO A 149 14.91 -2.80 3.36
C PRO A 149 14.92 -1.31 3.69
N VAL A 150 13.81 -0.63 3.43
CA VAL A 150 13.64 0.81 3.68
C VAL A 150 12.74 1.09 4.91
N GLY A 151 12.65 0.14 5.83
CA GLY A 151 11.81 0.20 7.03
C GLY A 151 10.40 -0.40 6.87
N GLN A 152 10.07 -1.00 5.72
CA GLN A 152 8.76 -1.56 5.39
C GLN A 152 8.54 -3.01 5.87
N HIS A 153 9.43 -3.54 6.70
CA HIS A 153 9.35 -4.90 7.25
C HIS A 153 9.36 -6.03 6.21
N ILE A 154 9.99 -5.82 5.06
CA ILE A 154 9.98 -6.78 3.95
C ILE A 154 10.63 -8.12 4.30
N TRP A 155 11.70 -8.14 5.09
CA TRP A 155 12.34 -9.37 5.49
C TRP A 155 11.42 -10.25 6.33
N GLY A 156 10.68 -9.67 7.28
CA GLY A 156 9.68 -10.42 8.05
C GLY A 156 8.57 -10.98 7.17
N ALA A 157 8.08 -10.23 6.19
CA ALA A 157 7.07 -10.71 5.25
C ALA A 157 7.61 -11.87 4.37
N LEU A 158 8.85 -11.78 3.88
CA LEU A 158 9.46 -12.84 3.06
C LEU A 158 9.75 -14.09 3.88
N SER A 159 10.21 -13.94 5.16
CA SER A 159 10.35 -15.08 6.08
C SER A 159 9.03 -15.79 6.29
N GLN A 160 7.93 -15.05 6.49
CA GLN A 160 6.59 -15.63 6.65
C GLN A 160 6.12 -16.37 5.39
N ILE A 161 6.33 -15.80 4.19
CA ILE A 161 6.00 -16.47 2.92
C ILE A 161 6.79 -17.76 2.74
N CYS A 162 8.11 -17.73 3.03
CA CYS A 162 8.97 -18.88 2.93
C CYS A 162 8.54 -19.98 3.94
N ALA A 163 8.35 -19.59 5.18
CA ALA A 163 8.01 -20.48 6.29
C ALA A 163 6.65 -21.17 6.08
N GLU A 164 5.62 -20.42 5.66
CA GLU A 164 4.29 -20.96 5.36
C GLU A 164 4.36 -22.03 4.27
N GLU A 165 5.07 -21.76 3.17
CA GLU A 165 5.22 -22.74 2.10
C GLU A 165 5.96 -23.99 2.58
N LEU A 166 7.01 -23.83 3.40
CA LEU A 166 7.84 -24.94 3.85
C LEU A 166 7.24 -25.71 5.03
N GLY A 167 6.25 -25.15 5.72
CA GLY A 167 5.67 -25.75 6.94
C GLY A 167 6.61 -25.68 8.14
N ILE A 168 7.42 -24.62 8.24
CA ILE A 168 8.36 -24.32 9.34
C ILE A 168 7.96 -23.00 10.02
N ARG A 169 8.70 -22.54 11.03
CA ARG A 169 8.47 -21.26 11.68
C ARG A 169 9.22 -20.14 10.96
N ALA A 170 8.71 -18.90 11.04
CA ALA A 170 9.39 -17.76 10.45
C ALA A 170 10.79 -17.51 11.04
N GLU A 171 10.99 -17.86 12.33
CA GLU A 171 12.27 -17.77 13.03
C GLU A 171 13.31 -18.78 12.53
N ASP A 172 12.89 -19.85 11.85
CA ASP A 172 13.78 -20.83 11.23
C ASP A 172 14.30 -20.37 9.87
N VAL A 173 13.84 -19.22 9.37
CA VAL A 173 14.26 -18.65 8.07
C VAL A 173 15.29 -17.55 8.31
N HIS A 174 16.53 -17.80 7.92
CA HIS A 174 17.62 -16.82 7.97
C HIS A 174 17.72 -16.09 6.63
N ILE A 175 17.53 -14.77 6.65
CA ILE A 175 17.66 -13.96 5.44
C ILE A 175 19.10 -13.56 5.21
N ILE A 176 19.58 -13.82 3.99
CA ILE A 176 20.84 -13.31 3.45
C ILE A 176 20.47 -12.32 2.34
N GLY A 177 20.50 -11.02 2.66
CA GLY A 177 19.91 -10.01 1.77
C GLY A 177 20.72 -8.72 1.63
N ASP A 178 21.88 -8.62 2.27
CA ASP A 178 22.68 -7.41 2.38
C ASP A 178 24.02 -7.45 1.62
N ASN A 179 24.25 -8.53 0.85
CA ASN A 179 25.49 -8.73 0.13
C ASN A 179 25.23 -9.04 -1.36
N THR A 180 25.55 -8.09 -2.23
CA THR A 180 25.39 -8.20 -3.69
C THR A 180 26.34 -9.23 -4.33
N ASP A 181 27.39 -9.67 -3.65
CA ASP A 181 28.27 -10.75 -4.15
C ASP A 181 27.59 -12.13 -4.06
N VAL A 182 26.58 -12.27 -3.21
CA VAL A 182 25.88 -13.53 -2.93
C VAL A 182 24.47 -13.53 -3.50
N THR A 183 23.78 -12.39 -3.45
CA THR A 183 22.39 -12.28 -3.89
C THR A 183 22.29 -12.17 -5.40
N LEU A 184 21.13 -12.57 -5.95
CA LEU A 184 20.81 -12.38 -7.34
C LEU A 184 20.32 -10.95 -7.61
N PHE A 185 20.26 -10.58 -8.89
CA PHE A 185 19.73 -9.30 -9.31
C PHE A 185 18.32 -9.05 -8.74
N GLU A 186 18.12 -7.86 -8.22
CA GLU A 186 16.83 -7.33 -7.78
C GLU A 186 16.72 -5.88 -8.23
N TYR A 187 15.55 -5.51 -8.74
CA TYR A 187 15.30 -4.16 -9.26
C TYR A 187 15.27 -3.11 -8.15
N GLY A 188 14.83 -3.48 -6.96
CA GLY A 188 14.72 -2.59 -5.78
C GLY A 188 13.31 -2.52 -5.20
N SER A 189 13.15 -1.70 -4.16
CA SER A 189 11.87 -1.49 -3.47
C SER A 189 11.22 -0.19 -3.97
N ASP A 190 10.42 -0.28 -5.02
CA ASP A 190 9.61 0.81 -5.57
C ASP A 190 8.23 0.30 -5.98
N ALA A 191 7.32 1.18 -6.38
CA ALA A 191 5.99 0.84 -6.90
C ALA A 191 5.24 -0.22 -6.06
N SER A 192 5.54 -0.33 -4.77
CA SER A 192 4.97 -1.32 -3.83
C SER A 192 5.16 -2.79 -4.25
N ARG A 193 6.22 -3.11 -5.02
CA ARG A 193 6.42 -4.41 -5.67
C ARG A 193 6.96 -5.52 -4.79
N SER A 194 7.67 -5.18 -3.69
CA SER A 194 8.54 -6.14 -3.00
C SER A 194 7.80 -7.38 -2.48
N THR A 195 6.68 -7.22 -1.79
CA THR A 195 5.89 -8.37 -1.31
C THR A 195 5.34 -9.21 -2.46
N TYR A 196 4.96 -8.58 -3.57
CA TYR A 196 4.38 -9.26 -4.72
C TYR A 196 5.45 -9.98 -5.56
N ALA A 197 6.46 -9.25 -6.02
CA ALA A 197 7.46 -9.77 -6.94
C ALA A 197 8.51 -10.63 -6.23
N VAL A 198 9.16 -10.11 -5.17
CA VAL A 198 10.16 -10.89 -4.41
C VAL A 198 9.49 -12.01 -3.62
N GLY A 199 8.30 -11.76 -3.07
CA GLY A 199 7.48 -12.80 -2.43
C GLY A 199 7.07 -13.90 -3.40
N GLY A 200 6.74 -13.58 -4.65
CA GLY A 200 6.45 -14.54 -5.71
C GLY A 200 7.68 -15.41 -6.06
N ALA A 201 8.86 -14.81 -6.16
CA ALA A 201 10.11 -15.53 -6.36
C ALA A 201 10.44 -16.45 -5.16
N THR A 202 10.28 -15.92 -3.94
CA THR A 202 10.47 -16.67 -2.68
C THR A 202 9.57 -17.90 -2.61
N LEU A 203 8.27 -17.72 -2.90
CA LEU A 203 7.29 -18.81 -2.90
C LEU A 203 7.67 -19.92 -3.91
N ARG A 204 8.08 -19.53 -5.13
CA ARG A 204 8.51 -20.49 -6.16
C ARG A 204 9.78 -21.23 -5.76
N ALA A 205 10.77 -20.53 -5.20
CA ALA A 205 12.01 -21.13 -4.74
C ALA A 205 11.78 -22.09 -3.56
N ALA A 206 10.93 -21.69 -2.60
CA ALA A 206 10.53 -22.53 -1.49
C ALA A 206 9.83 -23.82 -1.96
N ARG A 207 8.91 -23.72 -2.92
CA ARG A 207 8.25 -24.88 -3.54
C ARG A 207 9.23 -25.83 -4.20
N GLN A 208 10.24 -25.32 -4.89
CA GLN A 208 11.26 -26.14 -5.54
C GLN A 208 12.12 -26.90 -4.50
N ALA A 209 12.54 -26.22 -3.43
CA ALA A 209 13.29 -26.84 -2.35
C ALA A 209 12.44 -27.89 -1.60
N LYS A 210 11.19 -27.55 -1.28
CA LYS A 210 10.22 -28.46 -0.64
C LYS A 210 9.97 -29.72 -1.45
N ALA A 211 9.85 -29.62 -2.77
CA ALA A 211 9.64 -30.78 -3.64
C ALA A 211 10.80 -31.80 -3.53
N GLN A 212 12.04 -31.32 -3.43
CA GLN A 212 13.21 -32.19 -3.23
C GLN A 212 13.19 -32.85 -1.85
N LEU A 213 12.92 -32.07 -0.79
CA LEU A 213 12.77 -32.57 0.58
C LEU A 213 11.69 -33.68 0.65
N LEU A 214 10.51 -33.42 0.08
CA LEU A 214 9.40 -34.40 0.09
C LEU A 214 9.72 -35.67 -0.71
N SER A 215 10.42 -35.54 -1.84
CA SER A 215 10.87 -36.71 -2.61
C SER A 215 11.80 -37.59 -1.79
N TRP A 216 12.70 -36.99 -1.03
CA TRP A 216 13.62 -37.70 -0.15
C TRP A 216 12.90 -38.35 1.04
N ALA A 217 12.00 -37.57 1.70
CA ALA A 217 11.20 -38.10 2.79
C ALA A 217 10.28 -39.26 2.36
N ALA A 218 9.78 -39.25 1.11
CA ALA A 218 8.98 -40.32 0.54
C ALA A 218 9.77 -41.65 0.45
N GLU A 219 11.05 -41.58 0.03
CA GLU A 219 11.93 -42.74 0.05
C GLU A 219 12.19 -43.25 1.48
N MET A 220 12.49 -42.34 2.43
CA MET A 220 12.76 -42.73 3.82
C MET A 220 11.54 -43.33 4.51
N LEU A 221 10.35 -42.86 4.21
CA LEU A 221 9.09 -43.34 4.78
C LEU A 221 8.48 -44.50 3.99
N ASP A 222 9.01 -44.86 2.84
CA ASP A 222 8.44 -45.83 1.89
C ASP A 222 6.94 -45.59 1.63
N VAL A 223 6.64 -44.35 1.10
CA VAL A 223 5.28 -43.89 0.76
C VAL A 223 5.31 -43.03 -0.48
N PRO A 224 4.14 -42.86 -1.20
CA PRO A 224 4.07 -41.95 -2.32
C PRO A 224 4.26 -40.50 -1.90
N VAL A 225 5.06 -39.72 -2.65
CA VAL A 225 5.33 -38.30 -2.38
C VAL A 225 4.06 -37.44 -2.41
N THR A 226 3.06 -37.82 -3.21
CA THR A 226 1.76 -37.12 -3.32
C THR A 226 0.93 -37.15 -2.03
N ASP A 227 1.24 -38.09 -1.16
CA ASP A 227 0.53 -38.30 0.09
C ASP A 227 1.27 -37.74 1.30
N LEU A 228 2.35 -36.99 1.05
CA LEU A 228 3.08 -36.26 2.09
C LEU A 228 2.61 -34.79 2.19
N PHE A 229 2.70 -34.25 3.40
CA PHE A 229 2.58 -32.81 3.67
C PHE A 229 3.51 -32.43 4.81
N VAL A 230 3.84 -31.15 4.89
CA VAL A 230 4.71 -30.60 5.94
C VAL A 230 3.90 -29.70 6.86
N LYS A 231 4.08 -29.86 8.16
CA LYS A 231 3.52 -28.99 9.18
C LYS A 231 4.43 -29.01 10.42
N ASP A 232 4.65 -27.87 11.04
CA ASP A 232 5.40 -27.72 12.29
C ASP A 232 6.77 -28.42 12.28
N ARG A 233 7.53 -28.26 11.16
CA ARG A 233 8.85 -28.87 10.92
C ARG A 233 8.84 -30.41 10.78
N ILE A 234 7.71 -31.01 10.54
CA ILE A 234 7.54 -32.45 10.42
C ILE A 234 6.88 -32.78 9.08
N VAL A 235 7.41 -33.78 8.38
CA VAL A 235 6.79 -34.38 7.19
C VAL A 235 5.89 -35.51 7.65
N TYR A 236 4.61 -35.43 7.29
CA TYR A 236 3.59 -36.41 7.65
C TYR A 236 3.10 -37.16 6.44
N PHE A 237 2.76 -38.44 6.63
CA PHE A 237 1.97 -39.21 5.67
C PHE A 237 0.47 -39.01 5.94
N LYS A 238 -0.29 -38.56 4.92
CA LYS A 238 -1.71 -38.19 5.05
C LYS A 238 -2.61 -39.31 5.55
N ASN A 239 -2.32 -40.54 5.12
CA ASN A 239 -3.14 -41.72 5.44
C ASN A 239 -2.83 -42.35 6.79
N ASP A 240 -1.68 -42.00 7.38
CA ASP A 240 -1.24 -42.46 8.69
C ASP A 240 -0.35 -41.37 9.33
N PRO A 241 -0.90 -40.45 10.15
CA PRO A 241 -0.13 -39.38 10.78
C PRO A 241 0.93 -39.85 11.79
N ASP A 242 0.84 -41.08 12.27
CA ASP A 242 1.89 -41.68 13.15
C ASP A 242 3.14 -42.00 12.33
N LYS A 243 3.00 -42.16 11.02
CA LYS A 243 4.11 -42.31 10.07
C LYS A 243 4.57 -40.91 9.62
N HIS A 244 5.59 -40.40 10.31
CA HIS A 244 6.14 -39.06 10.11
C HIS A 244 7.63 -39.01 10.31
N ILE A 245 8.29 -37.92 9.86
CA ILE A 245 9.73 -37.71 10.03
C ILE A 245 10.01 -36.20 10.18
N PRO A 246 10.86 -35.78 11.13
CA PRO A 246 11.32 -34.39 11.23
C PRO A 246 12.11 -33.94 10.01
N ILE A 247 11.92 -32.68 9.58
CA ILE A 247 12.70 -32.10 8.47
C ILE A 247 14.20 -32.20 8.72
N SER A 248 14.66 -31.96 9.96
CA SER A 248 16.06 -32.05 10.33
C SER A 248 16.65 -33.43 10.07
N GLU A 249 15.90 -34.51 10.33
CA GLU A 249 16.34 -35.86 10.05
C GLU A 249 16.45 -36.13 8.54
N VAL A 250 15.48 -35.63 7.75
CA VAL A 250 15.54 -35.75 6.30
C VAL A 250 16.74 -34.97 5.73
N CYS A 251 17.00 -33.77 6.23
CA CYS A 251 18.14 -32.94 5.80
C CYS A 251 19.47 -33.58 6.20
N PHE A 252 19.59 -34.08 7.44
CA PHE A 252 20.77 -34.74 7.93
C PHE A 252 21.12 -36.00 7.11
N GLU A 253 20.15 -36.89 6.89
CA GLU A 253 20.32 -38.08 6.08
C GLU A 253 20.71 -37.75 4.63
N ALA A 254 20.13 -36.72 4.03
CA ALA A 254 20.46 -36.31 2.67
C ALA A 254 21.89 -35.80 2.53
N ILE A 255 22.39 -35.08 3.53
CA ILE A 255 23.76 -34.48 3.52
C ILE A 255 24.83 -35.54 3.83
N TYR A 256 24.61 -36.39 4.82
CA TYR A 256 25.62 -37.32 5.35
C TYR A 256 25.54 -38.74 4.79
N ARG A 257 24.85 -38.94 3.70
CA ARG A 257 24.70 -40.21 3.02
C ARG A 257 25.99 -40.67 2.33
N PHE A 258 26.27 -41.96 2.37
CA PHE A 258 27.52 -42.54 1.81
C PHE A 258 27.29 -43.38 0.53
N ASP A 259 26.16 -43.29 -0.12
CA ASP A 259 25.82 -44.08 -1.33
C ASP A 259 26.02 -43.32 -2.65
N GLY A 260 26.70 -42.16 -2.62
CA GLY A 260 26.96 -41.32 -3.78
C GLY A 260 25.80 -40.36 -4.13
N ARG A 261 24.75 -40.30 -3.32
CA ARG A 261 23.56 -39.43 -3.55
C ARG A 261 23.48 -38.25 -2.57
N ALA A 262 24.57 -38.00 -1.80
CA ALA A 262 24.61 -36.90 -0.84
C ALA A 262 24.24 -35.56 -1.53
N THR A 263 23.30 -34.78 -0.93
CA THR A 263 22.77 -33.55 -1.51
C THR A 263 22.27 -32.59 -0.45
N ASN A 264 22.12 -31.32 -0.83
CA ASN A 264 21.37 -30.33 -0.10
C ASN A 264 20.09 -30.00 -0.87
N PHE A 265 18.99 -29.72 -0.17
CA PHE A 265 17.77 -29.26 -0.82
C PHE A 265 17.87 -27.77 -1.10
N PHE A 266 17.69 -27.42 -2.35
CA PHE A 266 17.91 -26.07 -2.84
C PHE A 266 16.90 -25.68 -3.91
N GLY A 267 16.31 -24.51 -3.77
CA GLY A 267 15.45 -23.91 -4.79
C GLY A 267 16.01 -22.58 -5.25
N LYS A 268 16.03 -22.35 -6.57
CA LYS A 268 16.36 -21.08 -7.19
C LYS A 268 15.32 -20.77 -8.24
N GLN A 269 14.65 -19.64 -8.08
CA GLN A 269 13.55 -19.25 -8.99
C GLN A 269 13.55 -17.75 -9.23
N SER A 270 13.08 -17.39 -10.41
CA SER A 270 12.71 -16.03 -10.77
C SER A 270 11.20 -15.90 -10.85
N PHE A 271 10.72 -14.73 -10.58
CA PHE A 271 9.33 -14.36 -10.78
C PHE A 271 9.25 -13.04 -11.54
N GLU A 272 8.64 -13.06 -12.69
CA GLU A 272 8.25 -11.88 -13.45
C GLU A 272 6.73 -11.79 -13.40
N PRO A 273 6.16 -10.73 -12.79
CA PRO A 273 4.73 -10.54 -12.80
C PRO A 273 4.25 -10.24 -14.23
N GLU A 274 3.45 -11.11 -14.80
CA GLU A 274 2.72 -10.86 -16.04
C GLU A 274 1.61 -9.81 -15.87
N TRP A 275 1.41 -9.38 -14.64
CA TRP A 275 0.23 -8.69 -14.18
C TRP A 275 0.58 -7.66 -13.10
N ASN A 276 -0.05 -6.50 -13.19
CA ASN A 276 -0.03 -5.51 -12.11
C ASN A 276 -1.37 -5.54 -11.40
N SER A 277 -1.40 -6.04 -10.18
CA SER A 277 -2.60 -6.07 -9.32
C SER A 277 -2.71 -4.78 -8.51
N PRO A 278 -3.46 -3.76 -8.98
CA PRO A 278 -3.57 -2.53 -8.22
C PRO A 278 -4.21 -2.76 -6.87
N THR A 279 -3.69 -2.05 -5.88
CA THR A 279 -4.29 -1.87 -4.57
C THR A 279 -5.34 -0.77 -4.65
N TYR A 280 -6.48 -0.96 -3.99
CA TYR A 280 -7.55 0.03 -3.89
C TYR A 280 -7.82 0.40 -2.44
N GLY A 281 -8.31 1.61 -2.19
CA GLY A 281 -8.67 2.05 -0.86
C GLY A 281 -9.67 3.18 -0.84
N ALA A 282 -10.24 3.41 0.34
CA ALA A 282 -11.13 4.52 0.64
C ALA A 282 -10.71 5.18 1.95
N TYR A 283 -10.67 6.51 1.94
CA TYR A 283 -10.24 7.36 3.05
C TYR A 283 -11.37 8.30 3.43
N PHE A 284 -11.65 8.40 4.73
CA PHE A 284 -12.68 9.25 5.29
C PHE A 284 -12.04 10.12 6.37
N ALA A 285 -12.15 11.43 6.22
CA ALA A 285 -11.55 12.40 7.13
C ALA A 285 -12.62 13.22 7.84
N GLU A 286 -12.44 13.44 9.14
CA GLU A 286 -13.13 14.42 9.94
C GLU A 286 -12.13 15.53 10.30
N VAL A 287 -12.49 16.78 9.97
CA VAL A 287 -11.63 17.94 10.24
C VAL A 287 -12.36 18.99 11.06
N ALA A 288 -11.60 19.77 11.83
CA ALA A 288 -12.05 21.00 12.45
C ALA A 288 -11.28 22.20 11.82
N VAL A 289 -12.00 23.15 11.28
CA VAL A 289 -11.46 24.37 10.66
C VAL A 289 -11.76 25.57 11.54
N ASN A 290 -10.74 26.23 12.04
CA ASN A 290 -10.88 27.49 12.77
C ASN A 290 -10.90 28.64 11.76
N THR A 291 -12.06 29.29 11.61
CA THR A 291 -12.29 30.34 10.62
C THR A 291 -11.63 31.68 10.95
N GLU A 292 -11.16 31.89 12.18
CA GLU A 292 -10.43 33.10 12.59
C GLU A 292 -8.92 32.97 12.37
N THR A 293 -8.38 31.75 12.54
CA THR A 293 -6.94 31.52 12.42
C THR A 293 -6.55 30.78 11.15
N GLY A 294 -7.51 30.21 10.42
CA GLY A 294 -7.26 29.36 9.27
C GLY A 294 -6.74 27.96 9.60
N ARG A 295 -6.50 27.64 10.89
CA ARG A 295 -5.96 26.34 11.30
C ARG A 295 -6.95 25.22 11.01
N VAL A 296 -6.44 24.17 10.37
CA VAL A 296 -7.13 22.92 10.14
C VAL A 296 -6.53 21.85 11.05
N THR A 297 -7.39 21.11 11.76
CA THR A 297 -7.01 19.95 12.55
C THR A 297 -7.75 18.74 11.99
N VAL A 298 -7.05 17.64 11.78
CA VAL A 298 -7.67 16.35 11.43
C VAL A 298 -7.99 15.66 12.75
N ASP A 299 -9.28 15.45 13.04
CA ASP A 299 -9.72 14.85 14.31
C ASP A 299 -9.79 13.32 14.22
N ARG A 300 -10.20 12.80 13.07
CA ARG A 300 -10.33 11.35 12.83
C ARG A 300 -10.10 11.01 11.36
N LEU A 301 -9.49 9.85 11.14
CA LEU A 301 -9.30 9.30 9.80
C LEU A 301 -9.64 7.81 9.81
N VAL A 302 -10.52 7.38 8.90
CA VAL A 302 -10.83 5.97 8.67
C VAL A 302 -10.29 5.59 7.29
N THR A 303 -9.49 4.55 7.26
CA THR A 303 -8.88 4.01 6.03
C THR A 303 -9.29 2.56 5.85
N VAL A 304 -9.77 2.24 4.67
CA VAL A 304 -10.04 0.85 4.27
C VAL A 304 -9.21 0.54 3.04
N ILE A 305 -8.45 -0.56 3.10
CA ILE A 305 -7.49 -0.94 2.06
C ILE A 305 -7.74 -2.36 1.54
N ASP A 306 -7.69 -2.52 0.23
CA ASP A 306 -7.61 -3.78 -0.49
C ASP A 306 -6.13 -4.04 -0.81
N CYS A 307 -5.43 -4.79 0.03
CA CYS A 307 -4.06 -5.24 -0.19
C CYS A 307 -3.98 -6.76 -0.46
N GLY A 308 -5.07 -7.38 -0.88
CA GLY A 308 -5.15 -8.82 -0.97
C GLY A 308 -5.14 -9.48 0.40
N THR A 309 -4.59 -10.68 0.51
CA THR A 309 -4.32 -11.31 1.81
C THR A 309 -3.13 -10.63 2.48
N PRO A 310 -3.29 -10.04 3.67
CA PRO A 310 -2.18 -9.43 4.38
C PRO A 310 -1.23 -10.52 4.93
N ILE A 311 0.01 -10.57 4.44
CA ILE A 311 1.01 -11.51 4.97
C ILE A 311 1.31 -11.22 6.44
N ASN A 312 1.41 -9.94 6.79
CA ASN A 312 1.60 -9.47 8.15
C ASN A 312 0.66 -8.28 8.40
N PRO A 313 -0.51 -8.48 9.03
CA PRO A 313 -1.48 -7.42 9.27
C PRO A 313 -0.91 -6.23 10.04
N MET A 314 -0.13 -6.47 11.09
CA MET A 314 0.50 -5.41 11.89
C MET A 314 1.47 -4.56 11.05
N ALA A 315 2.24 -5.18 10.16
CA ALA A 315 3.15 -4.45 9.26
C ALA A 315 2.36 -3.63 8.22
N VAL A 316 1.22 -4.14 7.73
CA VAL A 316 0.31 -3.39 6.83
C VAL A 316 -0.25 -2.17 7.55
N GLU A 317 -0.74 -2.31 8.77
CA GLU A 317 -1.23 -1.20 9.59
C GLU A 317 -0.15 -0.16 9.81
N GLY A 318 1.06 -0.56 10.23
CA GLY A 318 2.18 0.36 10.42
C GLY A 318 2.61 1.08 9.14
N GLN A 319 2.52 0.44 7.97
CA GLN A 319 2.76 1.10 6.68
C GLN A 319 1.71 2.17 6.37
N LEU A 320 0.45 1.92 6.68
CA LEU A 320 -0.64 2.87 6.47
C LEU A 320 -0.55 4.05 7.46
N GLU A 321 -0.29 3.80 8.74
CA GLU A 321 -0.10 4.85 9.75
C GLU A 321 1.03 5.82 9.38
N GLY A 322 2.20 5.28 9.02
CA GLY A 322 3.34 6.08 8.59
C GLY A 322 3.08 6.86 7.30
N ALA A 323 2.35 6.30 6.35
CA ALA A 323 1.97 6.97 5.11
C ALA A 323 0.93 8.08 5.35
N ILE A 324 -0.03 7.86 6.22
CA ILE A 324 -1.04 8.85 6.63
C ILE A 324 -0.34 10.06 7.29
N GLN A 325 0.64 9.80 8.15
CA GLN A 325 1.41 10.87 8.78
C GLN A 325 2.12 11.75 7.75
N GLN A 326 2.82 11.14 6.78
CA GLN A 326 3.47 11.87 5.70
C GLN A 326 2.48 12.73 4.91
N GLU A 327 1.32 12.18 4.59
CA GLU A 327 0.35 12.87 3.75
C GLU A 327 -0.42 13.97 4.49
N ILE A 328 -0.64 13.84 5.80
CA ILE A 328 -1.16 14.94 6.63
C ILE A 328 -0.15 16.10 6.62
N GLY A 329 1.15 15.80 6.71
CA GLY A 329 2.22 16.79 6.60
C GLY A 329 2.20 17.53 5.28
N LEU A 330 2.20 16.80 4.17
CA LEU A 330 2.09 17.36 2.81
C LEU A 330 0.80 18.16 2.61
N ALA A 331 -0.31 17.70 3.19
CA ALA A 331 -1.57 18.39 3.07
C ALA A 331 -1.62 19.72 3.82
N LEU A 332 -1.03 19.82 5.01
CA LEU A 332 -1.30 20.92 5.93
C LEU A 332 -0.08 21.75 6.35
N THR A 333 1.12 21.16 6.48
CA THR A 333 2.23 21.80 7.21
C THR A 333 3.56 21.82 6.49
N GLU A 334 3.86 20.84 5.62
CA GLU A 334 5.14 20.72 4.95
C GLU A 334 5.20 21.65 3.73
N ASN A 335 5.69 22.86 3.92
CA ASN A 335 5.73 23.89 2.88
C ASN A 335 7.19 24.16 2.47
N TYR A 336 7.55 23.75 1.24
CA TYR A 336 8.87 23.99 0.67
C TYR A 336 8.90 25.36 -0.03
N LEU A 337 9.43 26.35 0.66
CA LEU A 337 9.45 27.72 0.21
C LEU A 337 10.78 28.09 -0.49
N ILE A 338 10.65 28.60 -1.70
CA ILE A 338 11.77 29.12 -2.48
C ILE A 338 11.53 30.60 -2.79
N LYS A 339 12.51 31.45 -2.51
CA LYS A 339 12.49 32.86 -2.93
C LYS A 339 12.55 32.93 -4.45
N LYS A 340 11.51 33.45 -5.08
CA LYS A 340 11.40 33.54 -6.54
C LYS A 340 12.53 34.37 -7.17
N GLU A 341 12.97 35.42 -6.50
CA GLU A 341 13.98 36.36 -6.98
C GLU A 341 15.40 35.79 -6.94
N THR A 342 15.68 34.87 -6.03
CA THR A 342 17.05 34.38 -5.76
C THR A 342 17.21 32.88 -5.94
N GLY A 343 16.12 32.12 -5.94
CA GLY A 343 16.15 30.65 -5.93
C GLY A 343 16.58 30.03 -4.58
N VAL A 344 16.75 30.85 -3.54
CA VAL A 344 17.18 30.39 -2.22
C VAL A 344 16.01 29.69 -1.52
N VAL A 345 16.28 28.50 -0.98
CA VAL A 345 15.32 27.75 -0.14
C VAL A 345 15.26 28.39 1.23
N GLU A 346 14.06 28.72 1.72
CA GLU A 346 13.82 29.32 3.03
C GLU A 346 13.56 28.29 4.12
N THR A 347 12.96 27.15 3.74
CA THR A 347 12.60 26.07 4.67
C THR A 347 13.68 25.00 4.70
N THR A 348 14.80 25.31 5.35
CA THR A 348 16.04 24.51 5.32
C THR A 348 16.25 23.59 6.53
N ASN A 349 15.38 23.66 7.53
CA ASN A 349 15.48 22.89 8.77
C ASN A 349 14.08 22.63 9.36
N PHE A 350 13.99 21.81 10.40
CA PHE A 350 12.72 21.44 11.05
C PHE A 350 12.06 22.58 11.84
N ASP A 351 12.74 23.72 12.06
CA ASP A 351 12.10 24.91 12.61
C ASP A 351 11.22 25.64 11.59
N SER A 352 11.55 25.51 10.31
CA SER A 352 10.82 26.13 9.21
C SER A 352 10.02 25.14 8.39
N TYR A 353 10.53 23.92 8.14
CA TYR A 353 9.83 22.83 7.48
C TYR A 353 9.16 21.91 8.53
N LYS A 354 7.85 22.01 8.66
CA LYS A 354 7.09 21.41 9.77
C LYS A 354 6.57 20.01 9.43
N VAL A 355 7.31 18.99 9.85
CA VAL A 355 6.85 17.59 9.80
C VAL A 355 5.93 17.34 11.00
N PRO A 356 4.73 16.73 10.82
CA PRO A 356 3.85 16.39 11.93
C PRO A 356 4.50 15.43 12.92
N THR A 357 4.29 15.68 14.19
CA THR A 357 4.73 14.81 15.28
C THR A 357 3.61 13.84 15.68
N ALA A 358 3.91 12.89 16.56
CA ALA A 358 2.90 11.96 17.08
C ALA A 358 1.72 12.67 17.80
N LEU A 359 1.96 13.88 18.35
CA LEU A 359 0.92 14.68 19.00
C LEU A 359 -0.04 15.37 18.01
N ASP A 360 0.39 15.51 16.76
CA ASP A 360 -0.42 16.13 15.69
C ASP A 360 -1.30 15.10 14.98
N MET A 361 -1.11 13.81 15.27
CA MET A 361 -1.82 12.74 14.58
C MET A 361 -3.25 12.59 15.08
N PRO A 362 -4.22 12.39 14.16
CA PRO A 362 -5.60 12.10 14.52
C PRO A 362 -5.77 10.69 15.08
N LYS A 363 -6.99 10.39 15.53
CA LYS A 363 -7.39 8.99 15.68
C LYS A 363 -7.46 8.34 14.30
N ILE A 364 -6.67 7.28 14.09
CA ILE A 364 -6.63 6.51 12.84
C ILE A 364 -7.31 5.16 13.09
N ASP A 365 -8.31 4.84 12.28
CA ASP A 365 -8.98 3.54 12.27
C ASP A 365 -8.68 2.86 10.90
N ILE A 366 -7.90 1.78 10.92
CA ILE A 366 -7.51 1.04 9.70
C ILE A 366 -8.33 -0.24 9.59
N HIS A 367 -8.79 -0.54 8.37
CA HIS A 367 -9.51 -1.78 8.06
C HIS A 367 -8.94 -2.39 6.78
N ILE A 368 -8.59 -3.66 6.84
CA ILE A 368 -8.07 -4.43 5.71
C ILE A 368 -9.22 -5.26 5.12
N VAL A 369 -9.39 -5.16 3.80
CA VAL A 369 -10.26 -6.07 3.05
C VAL A 369 -9.44 -7.31 2.74
N ASP A 370 -9.56 -8.33 3.59
CA ASP A 370 -8.84 -9.61 3.45
C ASP A 370 -9.52 -10.48 2.38
N LYS A 371 -9.17 -10.24 1.12
CA LYS A 371 -9.63 -11.00 -0.03
C LYS A 371 -8.47 -11.25 -0.97
N PRO A 372 -8.15 -12.52 -1.28
CA PRO A 372 -6.95 -12.87 -2.01
C PRO A 372 -6.94 -12.34 -3.44
N ASP A 373 -5.77 -11.89 -3.87
CA ASP A 373 -5.45 -11.66 -5.27
C ASP A 373 -5.10 -13.00 -5.95
N PRO A 374 -5.58 -13.28 -7.18
CA PRO A 374 -5.35 -14.57 -7.82
C PRO A 374 -3.89 -14.82 -8.22
N LYS A 375 -3.04 -13.81 -8.26
CA LYS A 375 -1.65 -13.89 -8.77
C LYS A 375 -0.57 -13.64 -7.71
N GLY A 376 -0.91 -12.95 -6.64
CA GLY A 376 0.04 -12.64 -5.57
C GLY A 376 0.44 -13.85 -4.73
N PRO A 377 1.60 -13.82 -4.07
CA PRO A 377 2.01 -14.88 -3.14
C PRO A 377 0.98 -14.98 -2.00
N PHE A 378 0.37 -16.15 -1.85
CA PHE A 378 -0.76 -16.38 -0.93
C PHE A 378 -1.89 -15.36 -1.06
N GLY A 379 -2.03 -14.71 -2.21
CA GLY A 379 -3.06 -13.72 -2.46
C GLY A 379 -2.71 -12.29 -2.05
N ALA A 380 -1.47 -12.00 -1.69
CA ALA A 380 -1.04 -10.66 -1.28
C ALA A 380 -0.87 -9.70 -2.46
N LYS A 381 -1.13 -8.41 -2.23
CA LYS A 381 -0.72 -7.27 -3.05
C LYS A 381 0.29 -6.41 -2.29
N GLY A 382 0.92 -5.46 -2.98
CA GLY A 382 1.76 -4.45 -2.34
C GLY A 382 0.92 -3.37 -1.66
N VAL A 383 1.43 -2.79 -0.56
CA VAL A 383 0.72 -1.75 0.20
C VAL A 383 1.62 -0.57 0.58
N GLY A 384 2.92 -0.66 0.21
CA GLY A 384 3.93 0.29 0.69
C GLY A 384 3.63 1.77 0.43
N GLU A 385 2.97 2.10 -0.67
CA GLU A 385 2.70 3.48 -1.09
C GLU A 385 1.22 3.87 -1.03
N SER A 386 0.34 2.89 -0.88
CA SER A 386 -1.11 3.11 -0.95
C SER A 386 -1.63 4.11 0.09
N GLY A 387 -0.98 4.18 1.25
CA GLY A 387 -1.40 5.03 2.36
C GLY A 387 -1.29 6.55 2.10
N THR A 388 -0.45 7.00 1.15
CA THR A 388 -0.27 8.42 0.86
C THR A 388 -1.33 8.97 -0.11
N VAL A 389 -1.94 8.14 -0.93
CA VAL A 389 -2.66 8.62 -2.14
C VAL A 389 -4.01 9.28 -1.85
N GLY A 390 -4.72 8.88 -0.80
CA GLY A 390 -6.12 9.31 -0.56
C GLY A 390 -6.33 10.30 0.57
N VAL A 391 -5.32 10.60 1.37
CA VAL A 391 -5.47 11.39 2.60
C VAL A 391 -5.67 12.88 2.31
N ALA A 392 -4.79 13.50 1.53
CA ALA A 392 -4.88 14.92 1.21
C ALA A 392 -6.20 15.30 0.51
N PRO A 393 -6.69 14.55 -0.50
CA PRO A 393 -7.99 14.85 -1.09
C PRO A 393 -9.17 14.64 -0.13
N ALA A 394 -9.12 13.65 0.78
CA ALA A 394 -10.15 13.47 1.80
C ALA A 394 -10.19 14.68 2.75
N ILE A 395 -9.03 15.18 3.18
CA ILE A 395 -8.92 16.40 4.00
C ILE A 395 -9.45 17.62 3.23
N ALA A 396 -9.08 17.82 1.96
CA ALA A 396 -9.55 18.95 1.16
C ALA A 396 -11.08 18.94 0.97
N ASN A 397 -11.67 17.76 0.73
CA ASN A 397 -13.11 17.58 0.64
C ASN A 397 -13.79 17.84 2.00
N ALA A 398 -13.16 17.44 3.11
CA ALA A 398 -13.66 17.74 4.45
C ALA A 398 -13.61 19.24 4.77
N ILE A 399 -12.55 19.96 4.38
CA ILE A 399 -12.46 21.43 4.50
C ILE A 399 -13.58 22.09 3.73
N TYR A 400 -13.81 21.65 2.49
CA TYR A 400 -14.93 22.17 1.69
C TYR A 400 -16.28 21.94 2.38
N ASN A 401 -16.50 20.76 2.91
CA ASN A 401 -17.72 20.45 3.66
C ASN A 401 -17.89 21.36 4.89
N ALA A 402 -16.79 21.65 5.61
CA ALA A 402 -16.79 22.50 6.81
C ALA A 402 -17.10 23.97 6.51
N VAL A 403 -16.45 24.54 5.49
CA VAL A 403 -16.42 26.01 5.30
C VAL A 403 -16.82 26.47 3.90
N GLY A 404 -17.06 25.54 2.97
CA GLY A 404 -17.57 25.83 1.61
C GLY A 404 -16.56 26.56 0.72
N VAL A 405 -15.26 26.33 0.91
CA VAL A 405 -14.18 26.79 0.02
C VAL A 405 -13.33 25.62 -0.43
N ARG A 406 -13.03 25.53 -1.73
CA ARG A 406 -12.21 24.47 -2.31
C ARG A 406 -10.74 24.83 -2.25
N MET A 407 -9.92 23.94 -1.69
CA MET A 407 -8.48 24.06 -1.65
C MET A 407 -7.86 23.43 -2.90
N ARG A 408 -7.33 24.24 -3.82
CA ARG A 408 -6.84 23.78 -5.13
C ARG A 408 -5.35 23.53 -5.20
N ALA A 409 -4.62 23.75 -4.14
CA ALA A 409 -3.19 23.56 -4.08
C ALA A 409 -2.75 23.07 -2.71
N LEU A 410 -1.69 22.30 -2.67
CA LEU A 410 -1.00 21.83 -1.47
C LEU A 410 0.30 22.62 -1.24
N PRO A 411 0.73 22.72 0.03
CA PRO A 411 -0.02 22.44 1.25
C PRO A 411 -1.17 23.43 1.45
N ILE A 412 -2.04 23.14 2.43
CA ILE A 412 -3.17 24.00 2.84
C ILE A 412 -2.82 24.67 4.18
N PRO A 413 -1.89 25.63 4.21
CA PRO A 413 -1.53 26.32 5.43
C PRO A 413 -2.63 27.28 5.85
N PRO A 414 -2.64 27.75 7.12
CA PRO A 414 -3.68 28.62 7.67
C PRO A 414 -3.96 29.88 6.84
N GLU A 415 -2.94 30.52 6.31
CA GLU A 415 -3.06 31.73 5.50
C GLU A 415 -3.82 31.48 4.18
N ARG A 416 -3.69 30.29 3.59
CA ARG A 416 -4.43 29.93 2.37
C ARG A 416 -5.91 29.71 2.67
N VAL A 417 -6.24 29.11 3.81
CA VAL A 417 -7.62 28.95 4.26
C VAL A 417 -8.26 30.32 4.51
N LEU A 418 -7.56 31.24 5.20
CA LEU A 418 -8.04 32.60 5.47
C LEU A 418 -8.25 33.39 4.18
N ALA A 419 -7.34 33.31 3.21
CA ALA A 419 -7.47 33.97 1.92
C ALA A 419 -8.71 33.48 1.17
N ALA A 420 -8.91 32.17 1.09
CA ALA A 420 -10.09 31.59 0.42
C ALA A 420 -11.43 31.94 1.13
N LEU A 421 -11.43 32.05 2.45
CA LEU A 421 -12.60 32.50 3.22
C LEU A 421 -12.88 33.98 2.96
N ALA A 422 -11.86 34.85 2.86
CA ALA A 422 -12.00 36.26 2.55
C ALA A 422 -12.57 36.46 1.14
N GLU A 423 -12.07 35.75 0.13
CA GLU A 423 -12.59 35.76 -1.24
C GLU A 423 -14.07 35.34 -1.29
N LYS A 424 -14.41 34.25 -0.59
CA LYS A 424 -15.81 33.78 -0.51
C LYS A 424 -16.74 34.82 0.09
N ASN A 425 -16.30 35.56 1.11
CA ASN A 425 -17.08 36.57 1.78
C ASN A 425 -17.23 37.85 0.89
N ALA A 426 -16.19 38.21 0.13
CA ALA A 426 -16.23 39.32 -0.81
C ALA A 426 -17.15 39.07 -2.02
N CYS A 427 -17.35 37.81 -2.40
CA CYS A 427 -18.24 37.41 -3.48
C CYS A 427 -19.74 37.29 -3.07
N LYS A 428 -20.06 37.43 -1.78
CA LYS A 428 -21.47 37.51 -1.36
C LYS A 428 -21.99 38.87 -1.79
N PRO A 429 -23.08 38.93 -2.59
CA PRO A 429 -23.75 40.22 -2.84
C PRO A 429 -24.20 40.77 -1.49
N ASP A 430 -24.00 42.09 -1.30
CA ASP A 430 -24.54 42.80 -0.14
C ASP A 430 -26.01 42.45 -0.03
N SER A 431 -26.35 41.56 0.89
CA SER A 431 -27.74 41.25 1.20
C SER A 431 -28.29 42.46 1.91
N GLU A 432 -29.05 43.26 1.16
CA GLU A 432 -30.10 44.21 1.55
C GLU A 432 -30.01 44.70 3.03
N ASN A 433 -29.61 45.95 3.15
CA ASN A 433 -29.99 46.79 4.29
C ASN A 433 -31.52 47.02 4.28
#